data_c7247f5c945d42d2700ad074abbe1b6d
#
_entry.id   c7247f5c945d42d2700ad074abbe1b6d
#
_cell.length_a   1.000
_cell.length_b   1.000
_cell.length_c   1.000
_cell.angle_alpha   90.00
_cell.angle_beta   90.00
_cell.angle_gamma   90.00
#
_symmetry.space_group_name_H-M   'P 1'
#
loop_
_entity.id
_entity.type
_entity.pdbx_description
1 polymer ?
#
loop_
_entity_poly.entity_id
_entity_poly.type
_entity_poly.pdbx_seq_one_letter_code
_entity_poly.pdbx_strand_id
1 'polypeptide(L)'
;MYYLIKNTLEECSAEQCHDADSPYVAILTPEQWMEQSENFDMGIDFDMNSDDILTTKADVNYDSLTGTFCLPVQSTGSETPESFSFALDETGIVFIDQGKSALNLVKRIKQNKKWRKPSLERFLYDFLEQIIHNDLQLMQLYERELNDIEKEIMENAEDAHMQRNNEIRGDIRDLRIHYEQLQDFGQELEENENGFFSEENLRYFHMFSNRVDRLYDAATHLRDYTIQLNDLYQSQLDVKQNRIMTVLTVVTTIFMPLTLIAGWYGMNFKYMPELESRMGYPVIIGLSILIVAGSLTFFKIKKIL
;
A
#
# COMPACT_ATOMS: atom_id res chain seq x y z
N MET A 1 29.97 -16.64 -1.33
CA MET A 1 30.00 -17.06 0.09
C MET A 1 29.18 -18.33 0.24
N TYR A 2 29.66 -19.29 1.06
CA TYR A 2 29.05 -20.62 1.16
C TYR A 2 28.77 -20.96 2.61
N TYR A 3 27.64 -21.62 2.87
CA TYR A 3 27.19 -22.05 4.19
C TYR A 3 26.63 -23.47 4.14
N LEU A 4 26.91 -24.30 5.11
CA LEU A 4 26.22 -25.56 5.37
C LEU A 4 25.06 -25.35 6.35
N ILE A 5 23.92 -25.97 6.05
CA ILE A 5 22.74 -25.95 6.89
C ILE A 5 22.89 -27.07 7.93
N LYS A 6 23.39 -26.70 9.12
CA LYS A 6 23.46 -27.56 10.29
C LYS A 6 22.59 -27.01 11.40
N ASN A 7 22.93 -27.29 12.66
CA ASN A 7 22.20 -26.67 13.79
C ASN A 7 22.19 -25.13 13.72
N THR A 8 23.16 -24.55 13.04
CA THR A 8 23.25 -23.14 12.61
C THR A 8 23.84 -23.11 11.21
N LEU A 9 23.82 -21.93 10.55
CA LEU A 9 24.58 -21.75 9.30
C LEU A 9 26.08 -21.67 9.60
N GLU A 10 26.83 -22.65 9.10
CA GLU A 10 28.29 -22.72 9.25
C GLU A 10 28.95 -22.32 7.94
N GLU A 11 29.88 -21.36 7.99
CA GLU A 11 30.67 -20.99 6.81
C GLU A 11 31.54 -22.14 6.33
N CYS A 12 31.62 -22.35 5.03
CA CYS A 12 32.42 -23.40 4.40
C CYS A 12 33.12 -22.88 3.12
N SER A 13 34.01 -23.69 2.58
CA SER A 13 34.56 -23.46 1.23
C SER A 13 33.61 -24.02 0.16
N ALA A 14 33.80 -23.63 -1.10
CA ALA A 14 33.04 -24.19 -2.22
C ALA A 14 33.19 -25.72 -2.33
N GLU A 15 34.42 -26.24 -2.15
CA GLU A 15 34.70 -27.68 -2.18
C GLU A 15 33.95 -28.43 -1.07
N GLN A 16 33.93 -27.86 0.15
CA GLN A 16 33.21 -28.45 1.29
C GLN A 16 31.70 -28.44 1.13
N CYS A 17 31.14 -27.52 0.36
CA CYS A 17 29.69 -27.49 0.06
C CYS A 17 29.28 -28.68 -0.81
N HIS A 18 30.05 -29.00 -1.83
CA HIS A 18 29.75 -30.08 -2.76
C HIS A 18 29.98 -31.48 -2.17
N ASP A 19 30.94 -31.62 -1.24
CA ASP A 19 31.30 -32.90 -0.63
C ASP A 19 30.47 -33.25 0.62
N ALA A 20 29.62 -32.37 1.09
CA ALA A 20 28.91 -32.54 2.35
C ALA A 20 27.57 -33.25 2.16
N ASP A 21 27.24 -34.21 3.08
CA ASP A 21 25.90 -34.82 3.19
C ASP A 21 24.82 -33.82 3.71
N SER A 22 25.18 -32.60 3.99
CA SER A 22 24.29 -31.58 4.57
C SER A 22 23.88 -30.56 3.51
N PRO A 23 22.61 -30.11 3.49
CA PRO A 23 22.19 -29.09 2.56
C PRO A 23 23.00 -27.80 2.69
N TYR A 24 23.14 -27.07 1.58
CA TYR A 24 23.96 -25.86 1.54
C TYR A 24 23.20 -24.62 1.06
N VAL A 25 23.81 -23.46 1.35
CA VAL A 25 23.41 -22.15 0.83
C VAL A 25 24.62 -21.46 0.22
N ALA A 26 24.55 -21.13 -1.06
CA ALA A 26 25.58 -20.33 -1.72
C ALA A 26 25.03 -18.95 -2.05
N ILE A 27 25.88 -17.92 -1.94
CA ILE A 27 25.55 -16.55 -2.36
C ILE A 27 26.67 -16.08 -3.27
N LEU A 28 26.35 -15.90 -4.53
CA LEU A 28 27.25 -15.57 -5.61
C LEU A 28 26.88 -14.23 -6.24
N THR A 29 27.86 -13.54 -6.82
CA THR A 29 27.56 -12.46 -7.75
C THR A 29 27.22 -13.02 -9.13
N PRO A 30 26.58 -12.26 -10.03
CA PRO A 30 26.33 -12.69 -11.40
C PRO A 30 27.59 -13.18 -12.13
N GLU A 31 28.72 -12.50 -11.94
CA GLU A 31 29.99 -12.89 -12.52
C GLU A 31 30.48 -14.25 -11.97
N GLN A 32 30.38 -14.45 -10.66
CA GLN A 32 30.77 -15.72 -10.03
C GLN A 32 29.84 -16.86 -10.47
N TRP A 33 28.57 -16.59 -10.69
CA TRP A 33 27.64 -17.58 -11.21
C TRP A 33 28.04 -18.02 -12.65
N MET A 34 28.33 -17.08 -13.52
CA MET A 34 28.76 -17.38 -14.90
C MET A 34 30.05 -18.26 -14.96
N GLU A 35 30.94 -18.11 -13.97
CA GLU A 35 32.15 -18.87 -13.87
C GLU A 35 31.96 -20.26 -13.23
N GLN A 36 30.97 -20.42 -12.38
CA GLN A 36 30.83 -21.58 -11.48
C GLN A 36 29.52 -22.35 -11.65
N SER A 37 28.61 -21.92 -12.53
CA SER A 37 27.30 -22.55 -12.73
C SER A 37 27.41 -24.05 -13.09
N GLU A 38 28.41 -24.46 -13.87
CA GLU A 38 28.65 -25.85 -14.20
C GLU A 38 28.93 -26.75 -12.98
N ASN A 39 29.37 -26.18 -11.87
CA ASN A 39 29.64 -26.93 -10.64
C ASN A 39 28.36 -27.27 -9.83
N PHE A 40 27.25 -26.63 -10.14
CA PHE A 40 26.01 -26.77 -9.36
C PHE A 40 24.99 -27.72 -10.00
N ASP A 41 25.27 -28.31 -11.19
CA ASP A 41 24.43 -29.27 -11.92
C ASP A 41 22.92 -28.89 -11.98
N MET A 42 22.63 -27.63 -11.81
CA MET A 42 21.27 -27.07 -11.78
C MET A 42 20.75 -26.67 -13.17
N GLY A 43 21.30 -27.22 -14.21
CA GLY A 43 20.82 -27.44 -15.60
C GLY A 43 20.23 -26.25 -16.35
N ILE A 44 20.61 -24.96 -16.10
CA ILE A 44 19.84 -23.86 -16.65
C ILE A 44 20.67 -22.78 -17.30
N ASP A 45 20.24 -22.42 -18.51
CA ASP A 45 20.49 -21.11 -19.12
C ASP A 45 19.65 -20.06 -18.39
N PHE A 46 20.16 -19.57 -17.28
CA PHE A 46 19.52 -18.51 -16.50
C PHE A 46 19.84 -17.16 -17.16
N ASP A 47 18.90 -16.60 -17.89
CA ASP A 47 19.05 -15.28 -18.52
C ASP A 47 19.00 -14.19 -17.42
N MET A 48 20.19 -13.80 -16.98
CA MET A 48 20.41 -12.88 -15.88
C MET A 48 20.43 -11.41 -16.31
N ASN A 49 19.44 -10.91 -16.97
CA ASN A 49 19.28 -9.48 -17.05
C ASN A 49 18.72 -8.94 -15.73
N SER A 50 19.61 -8.76 -14.75
CA SER A 50 19.27 -8.31 -13.39
C SER A 50 18.58 -6.94 -13.34
N ASP A 51 18.67 -6.13 -14.37
CA ASP A 51 18.06 -4.82 -14.45
C ASP A 51 16.54 -4.87 -14.72
N ASP A 52 16.00 -6.03 -15.12
CA ASP A 52 14.60 -6.22 -15.48
C ASP A 52 13.81 -7.10 -14.50
N ILE A 53 14.37 -7.45 -13.33
CA ILE A 53 13.65 -8.25 -12.32
C ILE A 53 12.65 -7.37 -11.60
N LEU A 54 11.40 -7.43 -12.05
CA LEU A 54 10.28 -6.65 -11.48
C LEU A 54 9.28 -7.52 -10.67
N THR A 55 9.50 -8.84 -10.63
CA THR A 55 8.54 -9.77 -10.04
C THR A 55 9.21 -10.86 -9.22
N THR A 56 8.52 -11.30 -8.15
CA THR A 56 8.87 -12.54 -7.45
C THR A 56 8.16 -13.69 -8.13
N LYS A 57 8.92 -14.70 -8.57
CA LYS A 57 8.37 -15.90 -9.21
C LYS A 57 9.27 -17.11 -8.99
N ALA A 58 8.71 -18.31 -9.16
CA ALA A 58 9.43 -19.55 -9.29
C ALA A 58 9.07 -20.21 -10.62
N ASP A 59 10.06 -20.81 -11.24
CA ASP A 59 9.92 -21.59 -12.48
C ASP A 59 10.42 -23.02 -12.16
N VAL A 60 9.54 -24.01 -12.29
CA VAL A 60 9.86 -25.42 -12.07
C VAL A 60 10.50 -26.00 -13.31
N ASN A 61 11.71 -26.51 -13.18
CA ASN A 61 12.45 -27.21 -14.24
C ASN A 61 12.66 -28.67 -13.84
N TYR A 62 13.13 -29.50 -14.77
CA TYR A 62 13.32 -30.93 -14.49
C TYR A 62 14.27 -31.21 -13.31
N ASP A 63 15.43 -30.50 -13.27
CA ASP A 63 16.50 -30.75 -12.30
C ASP A 63 16.61 -29.65 -11.23
N SER A 64 15.77 -28.62 -11.31
CA SER A 64 15.88 -27.45 -10.41
C SER A 64 14.59 -26.65 -10.35
N LEU A 65 14.51 -25.84 -9.32
CA LEU A 65 13.54 -24.77 -9.22
C LEU A 65 14.30 -23.45 -9.22
N THR A 66 13.99 -22.60 -10.18
CA THR A 66 14.63 -21.30 -10.33
C THR A 66 13.66 -20.19 -10.20
N GLY A 67 14.15 -18.98 -9.94
CA GLY A 67 13.27 -17.84 -9.86
C GLY A 67 13.95 -16.57 -9.40
N THR A 68 13.11 -15.60 -9.12
CA THR A 68 13.51 -14.25 -8.72
C THR A 68 12.75 -13.80 -7.51
N PHE A 69 13.38 -12.96 -6.71
CA PHE A 69 12.73 -12.17 -5.65
C PHE A 69 12.83 -10.69 -6.00
N CYS A 70 11.72 -9.99 -5.91
CA CYS A 70 11.64 -8.55 -5.98
C CYS A 70 11.02 -8.03 -4.68
N LEU A 71 11.81 -7.34 -3.86
CA LEU A 71 11.40 -6.81 -2.57
C LEU A 71 11.00 -5.35 -2.73
N PRO A 72 9.78 -4.96 -2.38
CA PRO A 72 9.34 -3.58 -2.51
C PRO A 72 10.08 -2.65 -1.55
N VAL A 73 10.18 -1.38 -1.94
CA VAL A 73 10.83 -0.29 -1.18
C VAL A 73 10.30 -0.23 0.27
N GLN A 74 9.01 -0.41 0.43
CA GLN A 74 8.31 -0.34 1.72
C GLN A 74 8.78 -1.40 2.71
N SER A 75 9.08 -2.62 2.22
CA SER A 75 9.55 -3.73 3.06
C SER A 75 11.05 -3.64 3.37
N THR A 76 11.86 -3.07 2.47
CA THR A 76 13.31 -2.98 2.62
C THR A 76 13.79 -1.69 3.25
N GLY A 77 13.02 -0.59 3.07
CA GLY A 77 13.42 0.77 3.45
C GLY A 77 14.50 1.37 2.54
N SER A 78 14.73 0.77 1.36
CA SER A 78 15.65 1.26 0.33
C SER A 78 15.00 2.34 -0.54
N GLU A 79 15.77 3.07 -1.34
CA GLU A 79 15.23 4.06 -2.29
C GLU A 79 14.64 3.40 -3.54
N THR A 80 15.07 2.18 -3.86
CA THR A 80 14.61 1.40 -5.02
C THR A 80 14.29 -0.03 -4.59
N PRO A 81 13.42 -0.74 -5.32
CA PRO A 81 13.17 -2.17 -5.08
C PRO A 81 14.48 -2.96 -5.14
N GLU A 82 14.63 -3.92 -4.25
CA GLU A 82 15.78 -4.81 -4.22
C GLU A 82 15.41 -6.13 -4.91
N SER A 83 16.29 -6.63 -5.77
CA SER A 83 16.03 -7.87 -6.49
C SER A 83 17.25 -8.78 -6.52
N PHE A 84 17.00 -10.08 -6.51
CA PHE A 84 18.01 -11.13 -6.68
C PHE A 84 17.35 -12.39 -7.24
N SER A 85 18.18 -13.27 -7.80
CA SER A 85 17.73 -14.54 -8.35
C SER A 85 18.15 -15.70 -7.49
N PHE A 86 17.55 -16.87 -7.70
CA PHE A 86 17.94 -18.10 -7.04
C PHE A 86 17.81 -19.31 -7.97
N ALA A 87 18.59 -20.33 -7.66
CA ALA A 87 18.45 -21.68 -8.18
C ALA A 87 18.51 -22.67 -7.00
N LEU A 88 17.65 -23.68 -7.02
CA LEU A 88 17.44 -24.62 -5.92
C LEU A 88 17.28 -26.02 -6.48
N ASP A 89 17.89 -26.99 -5.82
CA ASP A 89 17.68 -28.42 -6.01
C ASP A 89 17.45 -29.14 -4.65
N GLU A 90 17.49 -30.47 -4.65
CA GLU A 90 17.38 -31.28 -3.43
C GLU A 90 18.54 -31.10 -2.45
N THR A 91 19.70 -30.63 -2.93
CA THR A 91 20.94 -30.52 -2.15
C THR A 91 21.17 -29.15 -1.56
N GLY A 92 20.64 -28.08 -2.19
CA GLY A 92 20.83 -26.75 -1.68
C GLY A 92 20.22 -25.63 -2.50
N ILE A 93 20.56 -24.41 -2.14
CA ILE A 93 20.12 -23.20 -2.81
C ILE A 93 21.28 -22.26 -3.11
N VAL A 94 21.28 -21.72 -4.31
CA VAL A 94 22.21 -20.68 -4.76
C VAL A 94 21.44 -19.38 -4.96
N PHE A 95 21.80 -18.34 -4.24
CA PHE A 95 21.32 -16.97 -4.48
C PHE A 95 22.34 -16.25 -5.37
N ILE A 96 21.83 -15.55 -6.36
CA ILE A 96 22.60 -14.73 -7.27
C ILE A 96 22.22 -13.30 -7.03
N ASP A 97 23.11 -12.57 -6.37
CA ASP A 97 22.81 -11.30 -5.74
C ASP A 97 23.92 -10.26 -5.96
N GLN A 98 23.62 -9.23 -6.73
CA GLN A 98 24.51 -8.10 -6.95
C GLN A 98 24.40 -7.06 -5.83
N GLY A 99 23.19 -6.88 -5.26
CA GLY A 99 22.82 -5.84 -4.29
C GLY A 99 23.14 -6.16 -2.83
N LYS A 100 23.54 -7.41 -2.50
CA LYS A 100 23.73 -7.95 -1.14
C LYS A 100 22.45 -8.13 -0.34
N SER A 101 21.28 -8.08 -0.94
CA SER A 101 19.97 -8.22 -0.28
C SER A 101 19.80 -9.63 0.28
N ALA A 102 20.01 -10.67 -0.55
CA ALA A 102 19.99 -12.06 -0.12
C ALA A 102 21.07 -12.33 0.95
N LEU A 103 22.26 -11.77 0.77
CA LEU A 103 23.36 -11.88 1.75
C LEU A 103 22.96 -11.32 3.11
N ASN A 104 22.28 -10.19 3.16
CA ASN A 104 21.84 -9.58 4.40
C ASN A 104 20.78 -10.42 5.10
N LEU A 105 19.82 -10.99 4.35
CA LEU A 105 18.80 -11.90 4.89
C LEU A 105 19.46 -13.17 5.48
N VAL A 106 20.36 -13.80 4.76
CA VAL A 106 21.08 -15.00 5.22
C VAL A 106 21.94 -14.70 6.45
N LYS A 107 22.62 -13.54 6.53
CA LYS A 107 23.37 -13.13 7.72
C LYS A 107 22.46 -12.95 8.94
N ARG A 108 21.26 -12.39 8.79
CA ARG A 108 20.26 -12.28 9.88
C ARG A 108 19.85 -13.67 10.39
N ILE A 109 19.62 -14.62 9.48
CA ILE A 109 19.31 -16.01 9.85
C ILE A 109 20.47 -16.62 10.63
N LYS A 110 21.70 -16.51 10.13
CA LYS A 110 22.90 -17.01 10.81
C LYS A 110 23.04 -16.49 12.24
N GLN A 111 22.72 -15.22 12.48
CA GLN A 111 22.83 -14.60 13.80
C GLN A 111 21.72 -15.02 14.76
N ASN A 112 20.49 -15.23 14.25
CA ASN A 112 19.29 -15.31 15.08
C ASN A 112 18.66 -16.71 15.16
N LYS A 113 19.05 -17.63 14.26
CA LYS A 113 18.36 -18.94 14.15
C LYS A 113 19.27 -20.11 14.55
N LYS A 114 18.63 -21.09 15.23
CA LYS A 114 19.23 -22.39 15.55
C LYS A 114 18.18 -23.47 15.32
N TRP A 115 18.60 -24.58 14.70
CA TRP A 115 17.68 -25.65 14.33
C TRP A 115 18.01 -26.94 15.08
N ARG A 116 16.98 -27.65 15.55
CA ARG A 116 17.12 -28.99 16.14
C ARG A 116 17.17 -30.06 15.05
N LYS A 117 16.40 -29.83 13.97
CA LYS A 117 16.37 -30.66 12.77
C LYS A 117 16.65 -29.73 11.60
N PRO A 118 17.92 -29.56 11.22
CA PRO A 118 18.28 -28.75 10.08
C PRO A 118 17.79 -29.44 8.79
N SER A 119 17.23 -28.68 7.89
CA SER A 119 16.83 -29.10 6.55
C SER A 119 16.74 -27.88 5.65
N LEU A 120 16.75 -28.12 4.33
CA LEU A 120 16.64 -27.06 3.32
C LEU A 120 15.30 -26.33 3.46
N GLU A 121 14.20 -27.04 3.63
CA GLU A 121 12.86 -26.46 3.78
C GLU A 121 12.75 -25.57 5.03
N ARG A 122 13.42 -25.98 6.11
CA ARG A 122 13.44 -25.17 7.34
C ARG A 122 14.23 -23.88 7.14
N PHE A 123 15.34 -23.95 6.42
CA PHE A 123 16.10 -22.76 6.05
C PHE A 123 15.27 -21.84 5.15
N LEU A 124 14.65 -22.40 4.09
CA LEU A 124 13.80 -21.65 3.17
C LEU A 124 12.65 -20.96 3.89
N TYR A 125 11.97 -21.66 4.80
CA TYR A 125 10.94 -21.06 5.64
C TYR A 125 11.46 -19.85 6.41
N ASP A 126 12.59 -20.00 7.10
CA ASP A 126 13.17 -18.90 7.88
C ASP A 126 13.68 -17.77 6.97
N PHE A 127 14.11 -18.06 5.73
CA PHE A 127 14.48 -17.06 4.73
C PHE A 127 13.27 -16.26 4.25
N LEU A 128 12.20 -16.91 3.88
CA LEU A 128 10.94 -16.29 3.47
C LEU A 128 10.32 -15.46 4.59
N GLU A 129 10.40 -15.96 5.82
CA GLU A 129 9.97 -15.20 7.02
C GLU A 129 10.78 -13.91 7.24
N GLN A 130 12.07 -13.88 6.84
CA GLN A 130 12.84 -12.63 6.92
C GLN A 130 12.38 -11.59 5.89
N ILE A 131 11.88 -12.02 4.74
CA ILE A 131 11.34 -11.11 3.70
C ILE A 131 10.16 -10.32 4.26
N ILE A 132 9.22 -10.98 4.93
CA ILE A 132 7.99 -10.38 5.45
C ILE A 132 8.06 -9.95 6.92
N HIS A 133 9.26 -9.96 7.53
CA HIS A 133 9.44 -9.83 8.98
C HIS A 133 8.84 -8.55 9.58
N ASN A 134 8.96 -7.44 8.88
CA ASN A 134 8.52 -6.13 9.36
C ASN A 134 7.15 -5.70 8.84
N ASP A 135 6.57 -6.44 7.92
CA ASP A 135 5.42 -5.99 7.13
C ASP A 135 4.15 -5.80 7.98
N LEU A 136 3.96 -6.64 9.00
CA LEU A 136 2.85 -6.42 9.93
C LEU A 136 2.97 -5.10 10.70
N GLN A 137 4.21 -4.71 11.08
CA GLN A 137 4.44 -3.44 11.75
C GLN A 137 4.23 -2.26 10.79
N LEU A 138 4.60 -2.42 9.53
CA LEU A 138 4.34 -1.45 8.47
C LEU A 138 2.84 -1.24 8.24
N MET A 139 2.05 -2.33 8.20
CA MET A 139 0.58 -2.23 8.10
C MET A 139 -0.03 -1.46 9.27
N GLN A 140 0.44 -1.73 10.49
CA GLN A 140 -0.01 -1.00 11.69
C GLN A 140 0.38 0.49 11.66
N LEU A 141 1.51 0.82 11.05
CA LEU A 141 1.91 2.22 10.86
C LEU A 141 0.96 2.92 9.89
N TYR A 142 0.69 2.33 8.73
CA TYR A 142 -0.26 2.89 7.77
C TYR A 142 -1.67 3.04 8.36
N GLU A 143 -2.14 2.07 9.14
CA GLU A 143 -3.43 2.17 9.81
C GLU A 143 -3.52 3.39 10.74
N ARG A 144 -2.44 3.65 11.50
CA ARG A 144 -2.38 4.84 12.38
C ARG A 144 -2.39 6.13 11.58
N GLU A 145 -1.60 6.22 10.51
CA GLU A 145 -1.57 7.41 9.65
C GLU A 145 -2.94 7.66 9.00
N LEU A 146 -3.63 6.62 8.52
CA LEU A 146 -4.98 6.74 7.95
C LEU A 146 -6.01 7.18 8.99
N ASN A 147 -5.93 6.67 10.23
CA ASN A 147 -6.79 7.13 11.34
C ASN A 147 -6.57 8.61 11.68
N ASP A 148 -5.33 9.11 11.56
CA ASP A 148 -5.05 10.53 11.80
C ASP A 148 -5.60 11.40 10.66
N ILE A 149 -5.49 10.96 9.40
CA ILE A 149 -6.14 11.62 8.25
C ILE A 149 -7.66 11.65 8.40
N GLU A 150 -8.30 10.57 8.88
CA GLU A 150 -9.73 10.54 9.15
C GLU A 150 -10.15 11.65 10.12
N LYS A 151 -9.41 11.81 11.23
CA LYS A 151 -9.68 12.88 12.19
C LYS A 151 -9.57 14.26 11.57
N GLU A 152 -8.53 14.51 10.78
CA GLU A 152 -8.35 15.77 10.05
C GLU A 152 -9.55 16.07 9.13
N ILE A 153 -10.03 15.08 8.38
CA ILE A 153 -11.21 15.23 7.52
C ILE A 153 -12.46 15.59 8.35
N MET A 154 -12.63 14.96 9.51
CA MET A 154 -13.78 15.21 10.38
C MET A 154 -13.74 16.60 11.05
N GLU A 155 -12.53 17.08 11.37
CA GLU A 155 -12.35 18.39 12.01
C GLU A 155 -12.38 19.52 10.97
N ASN A 156 -11.62 19.42 9.92
CA ASN A 156 -11.56 20.41 8.84
C ASN A 156 -11.05 19.77 7.52
N ALA A 157 -11.97 19.35 6.66
CA ALA A 157 -11.63 18.65 5.42
C ALA A 157 -10.69 19.45 4.46
N GLU A 158 -10.66 20.80 4.55
CA GLU A 158 -9.79 21.59 3.66
C GLU A 158 -8.30 21.45 3.98
N ASP A 159 -7.97 21.16 5.24
CA ASP A 159 -6.60 21.01 5.73
C ASP A 159 -6.12 19.56 5.75
N ALA A 160 -6.99 18.62 5.37
CA ALA A 160 -6.67 17.21 5.41
C ALA A 160 -5.57 16.82 4.43
N HIS A 161 -4.62 16.01 4.89
CA HIS A 161 -3.47 15.55 4.11
C HIS A 161 -3.82 14.43 3.11
N MET A 162 -4.74 14.71 2.17
CA MET A 162 -5.20 13.73 1.17
C MET A 162 -4.09 13.26 0.22
N GLN A 163 -3.03 14.06 0.02
CA GLN A 163 -1.85 13.60 -0.72
C GLN A 163 -1.22 12.39 -0.04
N ARG A 164 -1.09 12.41 1.29
CA ARG A 164 -0.53 11.28 2.05
C ARG A 164 -1.41 10.03 1.95
N ASN A 165 -2.75 10.18 1.96
CA ASN A 165 -3.66 9.06 1.69
C ASN A 165 -3.40 8.40 0.33
N ASN A 166 -3.14 9.20 -0.71
CA ASN A 166 -2.84 8.70 -2.05
C ASN A 166 -1.46 8.01 -2.13
N GLU A 167 -0.46 8.51 -1.41
CA GLU A 167 0.86 7.88 -1.29
C GLU A 167 0.73 6.50 -0.62
N ILE A 168 0.09 6.44 0.56
CA ILE A 168 -0.17 5.18 1.27
C ILE A 168 -0.95 4.20 0.39
N ARG A 169 -1.93 4.67 -0.39
CA ARG A 169 -2.66 3.84 -1.34
C ARG A 169 -1.76 3.24 -2.42
N GLY A 170 -0.77 4.00 -2.88
CA GLY A 170 0.26 3.53 -3.81
C GLY A 170 1.11 2.42 -3.18
N ASP A 171 1.64 2.68 -1.99
CA ASP A 171 2.45 1.73 -1.21
C ASP A 171 1.70 0.41 -0.96
N ILE A 172 0.44 0.50 -0.54
CA ILE A 172 -0.41 -0.68 -0.30
C ILE A 172 -0.65 -1.49 -1.57
N ARG A 173 -0.81 -0.82 -2.72
CA ARG A 173 -0.95 -1.52 -4.01
C ARG A 173 0.28 -2.35 -4.32
N ASP A 174 1.47 -1.78 -4.14
CA ASP A 174 2.73 -2.44 -4.44
C ASP A 174 2.98 -3.62 -3.48
N LEU A 175 2.66 -3.44 -2.19
CA LEU A 175 2.70 -4.51 -1.20
C LEU A 175 1.70 -5.64 -1.50
N ARG A 176 0.50 -5.34 -1.96
CA ARG A 176 -0.47 -6.37 -2.34
C ARG A 176 0.03 -7.22 -3.50
N ILE A 177 0.60 -6.60 -4.53
CA ILE A 177 1.20 -7.32 -5.66
C ILE A 177 2.34 -8.21 -5.15
N HIS A 178 3.17 -7.71 -4.25
CA HIS A 178 4.24 -8.48 -3.64
C HIS A 178 3.72 -9.70 -2.86
N TYR A 179 2.66 -9.54 -2.05
CA TYR A 179 2.09 -10.67 -1.30
C TYR A 179 1.41 -11.69 -2.22
N GLU A 180 0.73 -11.25 -3.29
CA GLU A 180 0.16 -12.15 -4.30
C GLU A 180 1.26 -13.00 -4.94
N GLN A 181 2.38 -12.40 -5.33
CA GLN A 181 3.53 -13.12 -5.87
C GLN A 181 4.19 -14.08 -4.86
N LEU A 182 4.29 -13.67 -3.58
CA LEU A 182 4.80 -14.55 -2.52
C LEU A 182 3.86 -15.71 -2.20
N GLN A 183 2.55 -15.53 -2.38
CA GLN A 183 1.55 -16.57 -2.23
C GLN A 183 1.71 -17.62 -3.33
N ASP A 184 1.79 -17.19 -4.59
CA ASP A 184 2.04 -18.07 -5.73
C ASP A 184 3.36 -18.84 -5.54
N PHE A 185 4.41 -18.12 -5.13
CA PHE A 185 5.71 -18.75 -4.82
C PHE A 185 5.62 -19.80 -3.70
N GLY A 186 4.90 -19.48 -2.63
CA GLY A 186 4.68 -20.41 -1.51
C GLY A 186 3.91 -21.66 -1.93
N GLN A 187 2.95 -21.51 -2.83
CA GLN A 187 2.18 -22.61 -3.40
C GLN A 187 3.05 -23.53 -4.26
N GLU A 188 3.91 -22.98 -5.13
CA GLU A 188 4.87 -23.77 -5.93
C GLU A 188 5.78 -24.64 -5.03
N LEU A 189 6.28 -24.07 -3.92
CA LEU A 189 7.07 -24.84 -2.96
C LEU A 189 6.25 -25.93 -2.26
N GLU A 190 4.98 -25.69 -1.96
CA GLU A 190 4.08 -26.62 -1.29
C GLU A 190 3.66 -27.77 -2.21
N GLU A 191 3.45 -27.50 -3.51
CA GLU A 191 3.12 -28.50 -4.52
C GLU A 191 4.26 -29.48 -4.75
N ASN A 192 5.53 -29.05 -4.56
CA ASN A 192 6.71 -29.90 -4.58
C ASN A 192 6.76 -30.82 -5.82
N GLU A 193 6.49 -30.29 -7.00
CA GLU A 193 6.37 -31.08 -8.24
C GLU A 193 7.61 -31.91 -8.53
N ASN A 194 8.80 -31.36 -8.24
CA ASN A 194 10.09 -32.05 -8.43
C ASN A 194 10.42 -33.09 -7.34
N GLY A 195 9.66 -33.10 -6.23
CA GLY A 195 9.91 -34.02 -5.12
C GLY A 195 11.19 -33.70 -4.32
N PHE A 196 11.73 -32.49 -4.39
CA PHE A 196 12.95 -32.07 -3.70
C PHE A 196 12.78 -31.98 -2.18
N PHE A 197 11.57 -31.77 -1.72
CA PHE A 197 11.26 -31.54 -0.31
C PHE A 197 10.63 -32.76 0.33
N SER A 198 10.98 -32.99 1.60
CA SER A 198 10.36 -34.05 2.40
C SER A 198 8.91 -33.70 2.74
N GLU A 199 8.00 -34.68 2.57
CA GLU A 199 6.56 -34.53 2.87
C GLU A 199 6.29 -34.01 4.30
N GLU A 200 7.09 -34.44 5.29
CA GLU A 200 6.98 -33.95 6.67
C GLU A 200 7.25 -32.46 6.80
N ASN A 201 8.04 -31.89 5.89
CA ASN A 201 8.52 -30.51 5.93
C ASN A 201 7.70 -29.55 5.09
N LEU A 202 6.84 -30.02 4.17
CA LEU A 202 5.95 -29.16 3.36
C LEU A 202 5.06 -28.25 4.23
N ARG A 203 4.77 -28.67 5.45
CA ARG A 203 4.08 -27.85 6.46
C ARG A 203 4.72 -26.47 6.69
N TYR A 204 6.03 -26.32 6.45
CA TYR A 204 6.71 -25.03 6.60
C TYR A 204 6.26 -24.04 5.51
N PHE A 205 6.09 -24.51 4.30
CA PHE A 205 5.60 -23.71 3.19
C PHE A 205 4.12 -23.35 3.37
N HIS A 206 3.32 -24.32 3.80
CA HIS A 206 1.93 -24.05 4.18
C HIS A 206 1.79 -22.98 5.29
N MET A 207 2.67 -23.02 6.31
CA MET A 207 2.70 -21.99 7.36
C MET A 207 3.09 -20.62 6.82
N PHE A 208 4.01 -20.56 5.86
CA PHE A 208 4.39 -19.32 5.19
C PHE A 208 3.24 -18.77 4.36
N SER A 209 2.64 -19.56 3.46
CA SER A 209 1.49 -19.17 2.63
C SER A 209 0.36 -18.59 3.49
N ASN A 210 -0.03 -19.26 4.57
CA ASN A 210 -1.03 -18.76 5.51
C ASN A 210 -0.64 -17.42 6.19
N ARG A 211 0.64 -17.11 6.31
CA ARG A 211 1.10 -15.85 6.87
C ARG A 211 1.04 -14.74 5.83
N VAL A 212 1.41 -15.05 4.59
CA VAL A 212 1.28 -14.13 3.45
C VAL A 212 -0.18 -13.78 3.19
N ASP A 213 -1.10 -14.77 3.26
CA ASP A 213 -2.55 -14.54 3.14
C ASP A 213 -3.04 -13.47 4.13
N ARG A 214 -2.63 -13.57 5.40
CA ARG A 214 -3.02 -12.56 6.40
C ARG A 214 -2.45 -11.18 6.12
N LEU A 215 -1.26 -11.07 5.53
CA LEU A 215 -0.70 -9.79 5.11
C LEU A 215 -1.43 -9.22 3.90
N TYR A 216 -1.77 -10.06 2.94
CA TYR A 216 -2.58 -9.68 1.78
C TYR A 216 -3.97 -9.17 2.20
N ASP A 217 -4.64 -9.87 3.12
CA ASP A 217 -5.92 -9.46 3.68
C ASP A 217 -5.79 -8.11 4.41
N ALA A 218 -4.77 -7.94 5.25
CA ALA A 218 -4.52 -6.69 5.94
C ALA A 218 -4.28 -5.52 4.97
N ALA A 219 -3.47 -5.73 3.94
CA ALA A 219 -3.24 -4.73 2.88
C ALA A 219 -4.53 -4.42 2.10
N THR A 220 -5.38 -5.43 1.86
CA THR A 220 -6.67 -5.24 1.20
C THR A 220 -7.62 -4.39 2.06
N HIS A 221 -7.69 -4.64 3.36
CA HIS A 221 -8.47 -3.80 4.28
C HIS A 221 -7.98 -2.36 4.34
N LEU A 222 -6.66 -2.14 4.37
CA LEU A 222 -6.10 -0.79 4.34
C LEU A 222 -6.39 -0.08 3.02
N ARG A 223 -6.33 -0.78 1.88
CA ARG A 223 -6.74 -0.21 0.58
C ARG A 223 -8.18 0.26 0.62
N ASP A 224 -9.09 -0.57 1.11
CA ASP A 224 -10.51 -0.22 1.20
C ASP A 224 -10.72 0.97 2.14
N TYR A 225 -9.94 1.06 3.21
CA TYR A 225 -9.95 2.20 4.11
C TYR A 225 -9.49 3.49 3.42
N THR A 226 -8.44 3.46 2.57
CA THR A 226 -8.03 4.65 1.79
C THR A 226 -9.12 5.14 0.84
N ILE A 227 -9.93 4.23 0.28
CA ILE A 227 -11.07 4.58 -0.57
C ILE A 227 -12.18 5.24 0.26
N GLN A 228 -12.51 4.66 1.42
CA GLN A 228 -13.52 5.22 2.33
C GLN A 228 -13.14 6.64 2.80
N LEU A 229 -11.86 6.90 3.07
CA LEU A 229 -11.38 8.24 3.41
C LEU A 229 -11.57 9.25 2.27
N ASN A 230 -11.34 8.84 1.02
CA ASN A 230 -11.63 9.69 -0.13
C ASN A 230 -13.13 10.03 -0.22
N ASP A 231 -14.00 9.04 -0.03
CA ASP A 231 -15.46 9.24 -0.06
C ASP A 231 -15.92 10.15 1.09
N LEU A 232 -15.36 9.96 2.29
CA LEU A 232 -15.61 10.80 3.44
C LEU A 232 -15.18 12.25 3.18
N TYR A 233 -13.99 12.44 2.63
CA TYR A 233 -13.46 13.76 2.25
C TYR A 233 -14.38 14.48 1.26
N GLN A 234 -14.80 13.81 0.19
CA GLN A 234 -15.74 14.38 -0.78
C GLN A 234 -17.08 14.74 -0.13
N SER A 235 -17.62 13.86 0.71
CA SER A 235 -18.85 14.10 1.43
C SER A 235 -18.77 15.34 2.33
N GLN A 236 -17.65 15.55 3.03
CA GLN A 236 -17.44 16.75 3.86
C GLN A 236 -17.34 18.03 3.02
N LEU A 237 -16.68 17.97 1.87
CA LEU A 237 -16.64 19.10 0.93
C LEU A 237 -18.04 19.44 0.38
N ASP A 238 -18.84 18.42 0.05
CA ASP A 238 -20.21 18.61 -0.44
C ASP A 238 -21.10 19.25 0.64
N VAL A 239 -20.99 18.82 1.89
CA VAL A 239 -21.71 19.45 3.01
C VAL A 239 -21.34 20.93 3.15
N LYS A 240 -20.05 21.26 3.05
CA LYS A 240 -19.55 22.63 3.11
C LYS A 240 -20.05 23.48 1.94
N GLN A 241 -19.96 22.93 0.72
CA GLN A 241 -20.46 23.60 -0.48
C GLN A 241 -21.98 23.88 -0.37
N ASN A 242 -22.76 22.89 0.07
CA ASN A 242 -24.19 23.05 0.27
C ASN A 242 -24.51 24.16 1.33
N ARG A 243 -23.70 24.24 2.39
CA ARG A 243 -23.83 25.32 3.38
C ARG A 243 -23.57 26.69 2.77
N ILE A 244 -22.52 26.85 1.95
CA ILE A 244 -22.20 28.11 1.25
C ILE A 244 -23.34 28.49 0.30
N MET A 245 -23.84 27.52 -0.50
CA MET A 245 -24.97 27.76 -1.40
C MET A 245 -26.24 28.17 -0.64
N THR A 246 -26.49 27.56 0.51
CA THR A 246 -27.62 27.93 1.39
C THR A 246 -27.50 29.39 1.86
N VAL A 247 -26.34 29.80 2.35
CA VAL A 247 -26.09 31.18 2.78
C VAL A 247 -26.30 32.15 1.61
N LEU A 248 -25.73 31.83 0.43
CA LEU A 248 -25.89 32.65 -0.76
C LEU A 248 -27.37 32.77 -1.18
N THR A 249 -28.12 31.66 -1.13
CA THR A 249 -29.55 31.65 -1.45
C THR A 249 -30.35 32.50 -0.47
N VAL A 250 -30.08 32.42 0.82
CA VAL A 250 -30.73 33.25 1.83
C VAL A 250 -30.46 34.73 1.58
N VAL A 251 -29.18 35.11 1.37
CA VAL A 251 -28.80 36.50 1.10
C VAL A 251 -29.48 37.01 -0.17
N THR A 252 -29.41 36.29 -1.28
CA THR A 252 -29.99 36.72 -2.56
C THR A 252 -31.52 36.82 -2.47
N THR A 253 -32.21 35.90 -1.78
CA THR A 253 -33.67 35.93 -1.64
C THR A 253 -34.15 37.12 -0.83
N ILE A 254 -33.36 37.58 0.17
CA ILE A 254 -33.67 38.77 0.97
C ILE A 254 -33.38 40.03 0.16
N PHE A 255 -32.22 40.13 -0.49
CA PHE A 255 -31.79 41.37 -1.15
C PHE A 255 -32.39 41.60 -2.52
N MET A 256 -32.78 40.56 -3.28
CA MET A 256 -33.35 40.70 -4.62
C MET A 256 -34.62 41.57 -4.64
N PRO A 257 -35.65 41.31 -3.82
CA PRO A 257 -36.83 42.16 -3.81
C PRO A 257 -36.54 43.57 -3.28
N LEU A 258 -35.61 43.74 -2.33
CA LEU A 258 -35.21 45.06 -1.84
C LEU A 258 -34.49 45.88 -2.92
N THR A 259 -33.63 45.23 -3.69
CA THR A 259 -32.88 45.83 -4.83
C THR A 259 -33.87 46.26 -5.93
N LEU A 260 -34.90 45.39 -6.20
CA LEU A 260 -35.94 45.72 -7.16
C LEU A 260 -36.72 46.99 -6.73
N ILE A 261 -37.15 47.04 -5.45
CA ILE A 261 -37.87 48.22 -4.90
C ILE A 261 -36.98 49.46 -4.98
N ALA A 262 -35.73 49.36 -4.49
CA ALA A 262 -34.78 50.51 -4.54
C ALA A 262 -34.47 50.96 -5.98
N GLY A 263 -34.32 49.99 -6.90
CA GLY A 263 -34.10 50.27 -8.33
C GLY A 263 -35.31 50.94 -8.99
N TRP A 264 -36.52 50.44 -8.70
CA TRP A 264 -37.76 51.00 -9.23
C TRP A 264 -37.97 52.44 -8.79
N TYR A 265 -37.88 52.72 -7.50
CA TYR A 265 -38.02 54.09 -6.96
C TYR A 265 -36.80 54.97 -7.13
N GLY A 266 -35.65 54.39 -7.56
CA GLY A 266 -34.44 55.14 -7.95
C GLY A 266 -34.46 55.61 -9.43
N MET A 267 -35.50 55.27 -10.23
CA MET A 267 -35.60 55.67 -11.62
C MET A 267 -35.99 57.16 -11.75
N ASN A 268 -35.41 57.85 -12.73
CA ASN A 268 -35.64 59.29 -12.97
C ASN A 268 -36.87 59.54 -13.89
N PHE A 269 -38.00 58.86 -13.65
CA PHE A 269 -39.20 59.14 -14.38
C PHE A 269 -39.89 60.42 -13.90
N LYS A 270 -40.43 61.23 -14.87
CA LYS A 270 -41.04 62.53 -14.61
C LYS A 270 -42.40 62.46 -13.88
N TYR A 271 -43.10 61.33 -14.02
CA TYR A 271 -44.43 61.13 -13.44
C TYR A 271 -44.41 59.85 -12.55
N MET A 272 -44.11 60.00 -11.25
CA MET A 272 -44.21 58.99 -10.21
C MET A 272 -45.05 59.53 -9.08
N PRO A 273 -46.39 59.39 -9.09
CA PRO A 273 -47.26 60.02 -8.10
C PRO A 273 -46.97 59.55 -6.66
N GLU A 274 -46.38 58.34 -6.47
CA GLU A 274 -46.01 57.80 -5.17
C GLU A 274 -44.86 58.60 -4.50
N LEU A 275 -43.98 59.23 -5.25
CA LEU A 275 -42.89 60.06 -4.75
C LEU A 275 -43.36 61.43 -4.21
N GLU A 276 -44.48 61.90 -4.68
CA GLU A 276 -45.07 63.21 -4.21
C GLU A 276 -45.82 63.01 -2.88
N SER A 277 -46.16 61.76 -2.50
CA SER A 277 -46.88 61.48 -1.27
C SER A 277 -45.98 61.53 -0.04
N ARG A 278 -46.36 62.30 1.00
CA ARG A 278 -45.65 62.34 2.28
C ARG A 278 -45.53 60.94 2.96
N MET A 279 -46.41 60.01 2.64
CA MET A 279 -46.44 58.65 3.18
C MET A 279 -45.68 57.64 2.32
N GLY A 280 -45.22 58.03 1.11
CA GLY A 280 -44.51 57.10 0.19
C GLY A 280 -43.28 56.49 0.80
N TYR A 281 -42.37 57.29 1.35
CA TYR A 281 -41.11 56.83 1.95
C TYR A 281 -41.35 55.91 3.17
N PRO A 282 -42.22 56.27 4.20
CA PRO A 282 -42.52 55.39 5.30
C PRO A 282 -43.15 54.04 4.89
N VAL A 283 -43.99 54.03 3.83
CA VAL A 283 -44.63 52.80 3.31
C VAL A 283 -43.58 51.88 2.67
N ILE A 284 -42.66 52.42 1.92
CA ILE A 284 -41.58 51.63 1.30
C ILE A 284 -40.65 51.04 2.38
N ILE A 285 -40.30 51.77 3.42
CA ILE A 285 -39.55 51.26 4.57
C ILE A 285 -40.29 50.10 5.25
N GLY A 286 -41.59 50.30 5.55
CA GLY A 286 -42.42 49.30 6.16
C GLY A 286 -42.52 48.02 5.35
N LEU A 287 -42.68 48.14 4.00
CA LEU A 287 -42.70 47.04 3.07
C LEU A 287 -41.35 46.28 3.06
N SER A 288 -40.25 47.03 3.04
CA SER A 288 -38.91 46.45 3.07
C SER A 288 -38.67 45.63 4.36
N ILE A 289 -39.05 46.17 5.52
CA ILE A 289 -38.97 45.48 6.81
C ILE A 289 -39.83 44.19 6.79
N LEU A 290 -41.03 44.27 6.22
CA LEU A 290 -41.95 43.13 6.11
C LEU A 290 -41.39 42.02 5.24
N ILE A 291 -40.74 42.37 4.11
CA ILE A 291 -40.05 41.41 3.22
C ILE A 291 -38.91 40.71 3.97
N VAL A 292 -38.04 41.47 4.66
CA VAL A 292 -36.93 40.90 5.43
C VAL A 292 -37.45 39.98 6.54
N ALA A 293 -38.39 40.45 7.34
CA ALA A 293 -38.95 39.65 8.43
C ALA A 293 -39.67 38.39 7.93
N GLY A 294 -40.45 38.53 6.85
CA GLY A 294 -41.11 37.39 6.20
C GLY A 294 -40.14 36.35 5.65
N SER A 295 -39.07 36.81 4.96
CA SER A 295 -38.04 35.93 4.43
C SER A 295 -37.29 35.20 5.55
N LEU A 296 -36.86 35.88 6.59
CA LEU A 296 -36.17 35.25 7.73
C LEU A 296 -37.09 34.23 8.45
N THR A 297 -38.39 34.58 8.64
CA THR A 297 -39.36 33.66 9.25
C THR A 297 -39.55 32.43 8.36
N PHE A 298 -39.66 32.60 7.04
CA PHE A 298 -39.79 31.50 6.09
C PHE A 298 -38.58 30.54 6.16
N PHE A 299 -37.35 31.05 6.14
CA PHE A 299 -36.13 30.23 6.23
C PHE A 299 -36.02 29.51 7.58
N LYS A 300 -36.40 30.18 8.70
CA LYS A 300 -36.41 29.56 10.01
C LYS A 300 -37.44 28.42 10.12
N ILE A 301 -38.65 28.59 9.55
CA ILE A 301 -39.68 27.54 9.53
C ILE A 301 -39.22 26.33 8.69
N LYS A 302 -38.51 26.58 7.58
CA LYS A 302 -37.98 25.56 6.73
C LYS A 302 -36.71 24.91 7.28
N LYS A 303 -36.21 25.33 8.44
CA LYS A 303 -34.94 24.85 9.05
C LYS A 303 -33.73 24.97 8.11
N ILE A 304 -33.71 26.01 7.30
CA ILE A 304 -32.62 26.34 6.41
C ILE A 304 -31.57 27.21 7.11
N LEU A 305 -32.02 27.98 8.09
CA LEU A 305 -31.24 28.78 9.04
C LEU A 305 -31.21 28.11 10.40
#